data_0f25cc0913fc96ee64944b7bddb1b618
#
_entry.id   0f25cc0913fc96ee64944b7bddb1b618
#
_cell.length_a   1.000
_cell.length_b   1.000
_cell.length_c   1.000
_cell.angle_alpha   90.00
_cell.angle_beta   90.00
_cell.angle_gamma   90.00
#
_symmetry.space_group_name_H-M   'P 1'
#
loop_
_entity.id
_entity.type
_entity.pdbx_description
1 polymer ?
#
loop_
_entity_poly.entity_id
_entity_poly.type
_entity_poly.pdbx_seq_one_letter_code
_entity_poly.pdbx_strand_id
1 'polypeptide(L)'
;GNARLPGIMTLGYISAFDDSLAMAVIVSKGIAPLMDALVNEPEDHLKSAAAWSLGQIGRHSPDHAKFLAEANVPSRLLAVYMLPESSKDLKDKAKKALKNIIQMCTHLPALEPLLQLAPNNILTYVCAQFAKVLPQNLEAKRTFVQSGGFQKIQDIQAPPGEKLREY
;
A
#
# COMPACT_ATOMS: atom_id res chain seq x y z
N GLY A 1 -10.41 9.64 19.88
CA GLY A 1 -11.26 8.59 20.44
C GLY A 1 -12.33 8.09 19.50
N ASN A 2 -13.22 7.29 20.04
CA ASN A 2 -14.29 6.57 19.30
C ASN A 2 -15.21 7.44 18.43
N ALA A 3 -15.28 8.76 18.68
CA ALA A 3 -16.09 9.69 17.87
C ALA A 3 -15.63 9.77 16.39
N ARG A 4 -14.37 9.43 16.06
CA ARG A 4 -13.86 9.44 14.68
C ARG A 4 -14.16 8.14 13.92
N LEU A 5 -14.41 7.04 14.62
CA LEU A 5 -14.60 5.73 13.98
C LEU A 5 -15.74 5.71 12.95
N PRO A 6 -16.94 6.27 13.21
CA PRO A 6 -18.01 6.30 12.22
C PRO A 6 -17.61 7.01 10.93
N GLY A 7 -16.90 8.14 11.03
CA GLY A 7 -16.43 8.89 9.87
C GLY A 7 -15.40 8.09 9.04
N ILE A 8 -14.42 7.46 9.71
CA ILE A 8 -13.41 6.62 9.06
C ILE A 8 -14.07 5.46 8.32
N MET A 9 -15.01 4.76 9.00
CA MET A 9 -15.72 3.63 8.41
C MET A 9 -16.62 4.06 7.24
N THR A 10 -17.30 5.21 7.36
CA THR A 10 -18.13 5.75 6.29
C THR A 10 -17.32 6.00 5.02
N LEU A 11 -16.15 6.64 5.13
CA LEU A 11 -15.25 6.84 3.98
C LEU A 11 -14.83 5.50 3.36
N GLY A 12 -14.55 4.50 4.19
CA GLY A 12 -14.23 3.16 3.73
C GLY A 12 -15.37 2.47 2.98
N TYR A 13 -16.59 2.52 3.51
CA TYR A 13 -17.76 1.92 2.86
C TYR A 13 -18.14 2.62 1.55
N ILE A 14 -18.08 3.96 1.52
CA ILE A 14 -18.28 4.73 0.29
C ILE A 14 -17.26 4.28 -0.77
N SER A 15 -15.98 4.21 -0.39
CA SER A 15 -14.91 3.79 -1.30
C SER A 15 -15.00 2.32 -1.71
N ALA A 16 -15.58 1.47 -0.87
CA ALA A 16 -15.74 0.05 -1.17
C ALA A 16 -16.84 -0.23 -2.21
N PHE A 17 -17.77 0.70 -2.40
CA PHE A 17 -18.97 0.51 -3.23
C PHE A 17 -18.61 0.47 -4.72
N ASP A 18 -17.97 1.52 -5.24
CA ASP A 18 -17.49 1.59 -6.62
C ASP A 18 -16.27 2.53 -6.77
N ASP A 19 -15.69 2.53 -7.97
CA ASP A 19 -14.52 3.33 -8.31
C ASP A 19 -14.80 4.85 -8.36
N SER A 20 -15.98 5.25 -8.82
CA SER A 20 -16.37 6.66 -8.90
C SER A 20 -16.51 7.28 -7.51
N LEU A 21 -17.12 6.55 -6.57
CA LEU A 21 -17.24 6.97 -5.18
C LEU A 21 -15.88 6.97 -4.46
N ALA A 22 -15.02 5.99 -4.75
CA ALA A 22 -13.65 6.00 -4.23
C ALA A 22 -12.88 7.23 -4.74
N MET A 23 -13.04 7.60 -6.02
CA MET A 23 -12.42 8.81 -6.58
C MET A 23 -13.01 10.08 -5.95
N ALA A 24 -14.31 10.12 -5.69
CA ALA A 24 -14.94 11.23 -4.98
C ALA A 24 -14.34 11.45 -3.59
N VAL A 25 -14.04 10.38 -2.84
CA VAL A 25 -13.34 10.47 -1.55
C VAL A 25 -11.93 11.07 -1.72
N ILE A 26 -11.19 10.67 -2.77
CA ILE A 26 -9.86 11.23 -3.06
C ILE A 26 -9.96 12.73 -3.35
N VAL A 27 -10.83 13.12 -4.28
CA VAL A 27 -11.02 14.53 -4.70
C VAL A 27 -11.47 15.42 -3.53
N SER A 28 -12.28 14.87 -2.63
CA SER A 28 -12.70 15.52 -1.39
C SER A 28 -11.63 15.53 -0.30
N LYS A 29 -10.38 15.16 -0.63
CA LYS A 29 -9.23 15.11 0.28
C LYS A 29 -9.40 14.11 1.45
N GLY A 30 -10.15 13.05 1.24
CA GLY A 30 -10.40 12.02 2.26
C GLY A 30 -9.17 11.19 2.65
N ILE A 31 -8.11 11.17 1.82
CA ILE A 31 -6.87 10.45 2.13
C ILE A 31 -6.18 11.06 3.36
N ALA A 32 -6.11 12.39 3.47
CA ALA A 32 -5.38 13.05 4.55
C ALA A 32 -5.93 12.71 5.96
N PRO A 33 -7.25 12.81 6.25
CA PRO A 33 -7.78 12.41 7.54
C PRO A 33 -7.66 10.90 7.82
N LEU A 34 -7.69 10.04 6.80
CA LEU A 34 -7.45 8.60 6.96
C LEU A 34 -5.99 8.32 7.32
N MET A 35 -5.04 9.04 6.71
CA MET A 35 -3.62 8.96 7.04
C MET A 35 -3.33 9.49 8.45
N ASP A 36 -3.97 10.59 8.84
CA ASP A 36 -3.86 11.10 10.19
C ASP A 36 -4.36 10.07 11.22
N ALA A 37 -5.49 9.44 10.95
CA ALA A 37 -6.01 8.38 11.80
C ALA A 37 -5.07 7.16 11.88
N LEU A 38 -4.50 6.74 10.74
CA LEU A 38 -3.55 5.61 10.69
C LEU A 38 -2.29 5.86 11.53
N VAL A 39 -1.78 7.09 11.54
CA VAL A 39 -0.50 7.42 12.15
C VAL A 39 -0.64 7.89 13.59
N ASN A 40 -1.61 8.75 13.87
CA ASN A 40 -1.69 9.53 15.11
C ASN A 40 -2.73 9.04 16.11
N GLU A 41 -3.69 8.20 15.72
CA GLU A 41 -4.63 7.65 16.70
C GLU A 41 -3.91 6.72 17.67
N PRO A 42 -4.18 6.80 18.99
CA PRO A 42 -3.56 5.92 19.97
C PRO A 42 -4.13 4.50 19.94
N GLU A 43 -5.34 4.32 19.45
CA GLU A 43 -6.11 3.08 19.53
C GLU A 43 -6.02 2.27 18.22
N ASP A 44 -5.56 1.04 18.31
CA ASP A 44 -5.34 0.17 17.14
C ASP A 44 -6.61 -0.09 16.31
N HIS A 45 -7.80 -0.12 16.93
CA HIS A 45 -9.02 -0.33 16.18
C HIS A 45 -9.36 0.84 15.23
N LEU A 46 -8.99 2.08 15.57
CA LEU A 46 -9.11 3.25 14.70
C LEU A 46 -8.10 3.19 13.56
N LYS A 47 -6.85 2.81 13.88
CA LYS A 47 -5.81 2.57 12.86
C LYS A 47 -6.21 1.43 11.91
N SER A 48 -6.80 0.35 12.43
CA SER A 48 -7.31 -0.77 11.62
C SER A 48 -8.39 -0.31 10.65
N ALA A 49 -9.35 0.48 11.13
CA ALA A 49 -10.40 1.06 10.29
C ALA A 49 -9.83 1.97 9.20
N ALA A 50 -8.86 2.81 9.53
CA ALA A 50 -8.18 3.68 8.58
C ALA A 50 -7.39 2.88 7.52
N ALA A 51 -6.64 1.86 7.94
CA ALA A 51 -5.92 0.96 7.03
C ALA A 51 -6.87 0.25 6.06
N TRP A 52 -7.99 -0.27 6.58
CA TRP A 52 -9.01 -0.89 5.76
C TRP A 52 -9.61 0.09 4.74
N SER A 53 -9.97 1.30 5.16
CA SER A 53 -10.54 2.34 4.29
C SER A 53 -9.59 2.75 3.17
N LEU A 54 -8.31 2.97 3.49
CA LEU A 54 -7.27 3.24 2.48
C LEU A 54 -7.12 2.09 1.48
N GLY A 55 -7.19 0.84 1.96
CA GLY A 55 -7.18 -0.35 1.10
C GLY A 55 -8.39 -0.43 0.17
N GLN A 56 -9.58 0.03 0.59
CA GLN A 56 -10.77 0.09 -0.27
C GLN A 56 -10.59 1.11 -1.40
N ILE A 57 -9.99 2.27 -1.11
CA ILE A 57 -9.68 3.27 -2.14
C ILE A 57 -8.71 2.70 -3.18
N GLY A 58 -7.60 2.11 -2.74
CA GLY A 58 -6.50 1.72 -3.63
C GLY A 58 -6.74 0.49 -4.52
N ARG A 59 -7.82 -0.27 -4.27
CA ARG A 59 -8.08 -1.52 -5.00
C ARG A 59 -8.73 -1.35 -6.38
N HIS A 60 -9.26 -0.16 -6.70
CA HIS A 60 -10.12 0.03 -7.87
C HIS A 60 -9.36 0.17 -9.17
N SER A 61 -8.34 1.04 -9.21
CA SER A 61 -7.61 1.29 -10.45
C SER A 61 -6.18 1.79 -10.18
N PRO A 62 -5.31 1.80 -11.23
CA PRO A 62 -3.98 2.41 -11.14
C PRO A 62 -4.00 3.87 -10.71
N ASP A 63 -5.00 4.65 -11.12
CA ASP A 63 -5.11 6.07 -10.74
C ASP A 63 -5.37 6.23 -9.24
N HIS A 64 -6.28 5.43 -8.67
CA HIS A 64 -6.54 5.42 -7.22
C HIS A 64 -5.27 5.03 -6.45
N ALA A 65 -4.58 3.97 -6.88
CA ALA A 65 -3.33 3.53 -6.27
C ALA A 65 -2.23 4.60 -6.37
N LYS A 66 -2.16 5.34 -7.48
CA LYS A 66 -1.21 6.44 -7.68
C LYS A 66 -1.43 7.57 -6.67
N PHE A 67 -2.66 8.01 -6.45
CA PHE A 67 -2.97 9.04 -5.45
C PHE A 67 -2.53 8.61 -4.04
N LEU A 68 -2.77 7.34 -3.68
CA LEU A 68 -2.31 6.80 -2.40
C LEU A 68 -0.78 6.70 -2.32
N ALA A 69 -0.13 6.31 -3.42
CA ALA A 69 1.33 6.24 -3.50
C ALA A 69 1.99 7.63 -3.35
N GLU A 70 1.46 8.64 -4.03
CA GLU A 70 1.89 10.04 -3.92
C GLU A 70 1.68 10.60 -2.51
N ALA A 71 0.63 10.17 -1.82
CA ALA A 71 0.40 10.49 -0.41
C ALA A 71 1.23 9.65 0.57
N ASN A 72 2.15 8.83 0.09
CA ASN A 72 3.05 7.97 0.89
C ASN A 72 2.33 6.92 1.75
N VAL A 73 1.12 6.52 1.36
CA VAL A 73 0.29 5.54 2.09
C VAL A 73 0.98 4.17 2.20
N PRO A 74 1.59 3.59 1.13
CA PRO A 74 2.23 2.28 1.24
C PRO A 74 3.32 2.22 2.31
N SER A 75 4.18 3.24 2.38
CA SER A 75 5.26 3.28 3.39
C SER A 75 4.71 3.40 4.83
N ARG A 76 3.62 4.13 5.02
CA ARG A 76 2.98 4.26 6.34
C ARG A 76 2.27 2.98 6.76
N LEU A 77 1.58 2.31 5.85
CA LEU A 77 0.98 1.00 6.10
C LEU A 77 2.05 -0.04 6.44
N LEU A 78 3.19 -0.02 5.74
CA LEU A 78 4.30 -0.91 6.03
C LEU A 78 4.87 -0.65 7.43
N ALA A 79 5.08 0.62 7.80
CA ALA A 79 5.56 0.99 9.12
C ALA A 79 4.65 0.45 10.22
N VAL A 80 3.34 0.65 10.10
CA VAL A 80 2.34 0.14 11.05
C VAL A 80 2.33 -1.40 11.09
N TYR A 81 2.44 -2.05 9.94
CA TYR A 81 2.51 -3.51 9.85
C TYR A 81 3.72 -4.10 10.57
N MET A 82 4.86 -3.40 10.51
CA MET A 82 6.11 -3.88 11.09
C MET A 82 6.30 -3.54 12.57
N LEU A 83 5.48 -2.65 13.13
CA LEU A 83 5.54 -2.33 14.55
C LEU A 83 5.22 -3.57 15.39
N PRO A 84 6.10 -3.98 16.33
CA PRO A 84 5.87 -5.15 17.18
C PRO A 84 4.58 -5.05 17.99
N GLU A 85 4.29 -3.87 18.52
CA GLU A 85 3.15 -3.55 19.38
C GLU A 85 1.80 -3.44 18.65
N SER A 86 1.79 -3.34 17.32
CA SER A 86 0.55 -3.34 16.55
C SER A 86 -0.24 -4.62 16.76
N SER A 87 -1.53 -4.50 17.01
CA SER A 87 -2.43 -5.64 17.18
C SER A 87 -2.47 -6.52 15.91
N LYS A 88 -2.85 -7.78 16.09
CA LYS A 88 -3.00 -8.72 14.96
C LYS A 88 -3.98 -8.18 13.92
N ASP A 89 -5.13 -7.66 14.35
CA ASP A 89 -6.12 -7.10 13.43
C ASP A 89 -5.56 -5.94 12.61
N LEU A 90 -4.83 -5.03 13.25
CA LEU A 90 -4.17 -3.91 12.56
C LEU A 90 -3.14 -4.41 11.53
N LYS A 91 -2.31 -5.38 11.89
CA LYS A 91 -1.37 -6.01 10.95
C LYS A 91 -2.06 -6.66 9.76
N ASP A 92 -3.15 -7.39 10.01
CA ASP A 92 -3.91 -8.05 8.94
C ASP A 92 -4.58 -7.02 7.99
N LYS A 93 -5.16 -5.94 8.52
CA LYS A 93 -5.74 -4.86 7.73
C LYS A 93 -4.68 -4.10 6.93
N ALA A 94 -3.55 -3.75 7.56
CA ALA A 94 -2.44 -3.08 6.89
C ALA A 94 -1.85 -3.94 5.76
N LYS A 95 -1.63 -5.23 5.98
CA LYS A 95 -1.18 -6.18 4.95
C LYS A 95 -2.14 -6.26 3.78
N LYS A 96 -3.45 -6.36 4.05
CA LYS A 96 -4.47 -6.43 2.99
C LYS A 96 -4.54 -5.12 2.20
N ALA A 97 -4.46 -3.98 2.87
CA ALA A 97 -4.42 -2.67 2.22
C ALA A 97 -3.17 -2.52 1.34
N LEU A 98 -1.98 -2.89 1.85
CA LEU A 98 -0.74 -2.92 1.07
C LEU A 98 -0.89 -3.77 -0.19
N LYS A 99 -1.40 -5.01 -0.07
CA LYS A 99 -1.65 -5.88 -1.23
C LYS A 99 -2.54 -5.20 -2.26
N ASN A 100 -3.66 -4.63 -1.85
CA ASN A 100 -4.62 -3.98 -2.74
C ASN A 100 -3.99 -2.81 -3.50
N ILE A 101 -3.24 -1.96 -2.81
CA ILE A 101 -2.60 -0.77 -3.40
C ILE A 101 -1.45 -1.19 -4.32
N ILE A 102 -0.56 -2.08 -3.87
CA ILE A 102 0.62 -2.51 -4.64
C ILE A 102 0.19 -3.16 -5.95
N GLN A 103 -0.82 -4.04 -5.92
CA GLN A 103 -1.28 -4.76 -7.12
C GLN A 103 -1.88 -3.85 -8.20
N MET A 104 -2.36 -2.67 -7.85
CA MET A 104 -2.90 -1.65 -8.76
C MET A 104 -1.88 -0.58 -9.13
N CYS A 105 -0.84 -0.38 -8.34
CA CYS A 105 0.12 0.71 -8.52
C CYS A 105 1.03 0.46 -9.71
N THR A 106 0.97 1.35 -10.71
CA THR A 106 1.90 1.38 -11.85
C THR A 106 3.00 2.43 -11.69
N HIS A 107 2.92 3.26 -10.65
CA HIS A 107 3.94 4.25 -10.31
C HIS A 107 5.05 3.61 -9.49
N LEU A 108 5.97 2.90 -10.17
CA LEU A 108 7.01 2.09 -9.54
C LEU A 108 7.95 2.87 -8.60
N PRO A 109 8.33 4.14 -8.85
CA PRO A 109 9.19 4.89 -7.93
C PRO A 109 8.65 4.96 -6.50
N ALA A 110 7.33 4.96 -6.32
CA ALA A 110 6.72 4.94 -4.99
C ALA A 110 6.81 3.57 -4.29
N LEU A 111 7.02 2.49 -5.05
CA LEU A 111 7.18 1.13 -4.53
C LEU A 111 8.64 0.75 -4.27
N GLU A 112 9.61 1.44 -4.87
CA GLU A 112 11.03 1.13 -4.70
C GLU A 112 11.52 1.11 -3.24
N PRO A 113 11.11 2.06 -2.37
CA PRO A 113 11.52 2.01 -0.97
C PRO A 113 11.09 0.72 -0.26
N LEU A 114 9.98 0.10 -0.70
CA LEU A 114 9.49 -1.14 -0.13
C LEU A 114 10.41 -2.33 -0.42
N LEU A 115 11.18 -2.29 -1.52
CA LEU A 115 12.14 -3.35 -1.87
C LEU A 115 13.21 -3.57 -0.79
N GLN A 116 13.59 -2.51 -0.07
CA GLN A 116 14.60 -2.58 0.98
C GLN A 116 14.02 -2.76 2.38
N LEU A 117 12.80 -2.31 2.61
CA LEU A 117 12.21 -2.22 3.95
C LEU A 117 11.20 -3.32 4.25
N ALA A 118 10.57 -3.90 3.23
CA ALA A 118 9.47 -4.82 3.43
C ALA A 118 9.95 -6.25 3.70
N PRO A 119 9.23 -7.02 4.55
CA PRO A 119 9.48 -8.43 4.75
C PRO A 119 9.04 -9.26 3.52
N ASN A 120 9.55 -10.49 3.38
CA ASN A 120 9.35 -11.35 2.21
C ASN A 120 7.88 -11.53 1.80
N ASN A 121 6.97 -11.60 2.75
CA ASN A 121 5.55 -11.75 2.47
C ASN A 121 4.89 -10.51 1.85
N ILE A 122 5.48 -9.34 2.01
CA ILE A 122 5.09 -8.09 1.33
C ILE A 122 5.90 -7.93 0.04
N LEU A 123 7.21 -8.25 0.07
CA LEU A 123 8.08 -8.23 -1.11
C LEU A 123 7.51 -9.06 -2.27
N THR A 124 6.85 -10.17 -1.97
CA THR A 124 6.16 -10.99 -2.99
C THR A 124 5.18 -10.14 -3.82
N TYR A 125 4.41 -9.25 -3.20
CA TYR A 125 3.50 -8.37 -3.94
C TYR A 125 4.24 -7.30 -4.73
N VAL A 126 5.29 -6.74 -4.14
CA VAL A 126 6.11 -5.69 -4.77
C VAL A 126 6.81 -6.25 -6.00
N CYS A 127 7.53 -7.37 -5.87
CA CYS A 127 8.24 -8.01 -6.99
C CYS A 127 7.28 -8.47 -8.10
N ALA A 128 6.13 -9.05 -7.74
CA ALA A 128 5.09 -9.41 -8.71
C ALA A 128 4.61 -8.19 -9.51
N GLN A 129 4.43 -7.05 -8.87
CA GLN A 129 4.02 -5.81 -9.55
C GLN A 129 5.12 -5.27 -10.45
N PHE A 130 6.38 -5.27 -10.02
CA PHE A 130 7.52 -4.90 -10.87
C PHE A 130 7.61 -5.83 -12.09
N ALA A 131 7.51 -7.14 -11.91
CA ALA A 131 7.52 -8.12 -13.00
C ALA A 131 6.39 -7.90 -14.01
N LYS A 132 5.22 -7.43 -13.55
CA LYS A 132 4.07 -7.11 -14.40
C LYS A 132 4.23 -5.81 -15.17
N VAL A 133 4.74 -4.75 -14.53
CA VAL A 133 4.75 -3.38 -15.10
C VAL A 133 5.99 -3.13 -15.95
N LEU A 134 7.18 -3.55 -15.51
CA LEU A 134 8.43 -3.28 -16.20
C LEU A 134 8.45 -3.76 -17.68
N PRO A 135 7.96 -4.96 -18.03
CA PRO A 135 7.97 -5.40 -19.43
C PRO A 135 7.17 -4.50 -20.38
N GLN A 136 6.16 -3.81 -19.86
CA GLN A 136 5.21 -3.02 -20.64
C GLN A 136 5.56 -1.54 -20.72
N ASN A 137 6.55 -1.07 -19.96
CA ASN A 137 6.89 0.35 -19.85
C ASN A 137 8.40 0.56 -19.93
N LEU A 138 8.87 1.01 -21.11
CA LEU A 138 10.30 1.23 -21.37
C LEU A 138 10.88 2.36 -20.50
N GLU A 139 10.12 3.40 -20.24
CA GLU A 139 10.56 4.51 -19.39
C GLU A 139 10.71 4.05 -17.93
N ALA A 140 9.75 3.29 -17.43
CA ALA A 140 9.83 2.69 -16.11
C ALA A 140 11.06 1.77 -15.98
N LYS A 141 11.38 0.98 -17.01
CA LYS A 141 12.60 0.16 -17.05
C LYS A 141 13.86 1.00 -16.90
N ARG A 142 13.98 2.08 -17.68
CA ARG A 142 15.16 2.97 -17.65
C ARG A 142 15.31 3.61 -16.28
N THR A 143 14.24 4.19 -15.75
CA THR A 143 14.22 4.81 -14.42
C THR A 143 14.62 3.80 -13.34
N PHE A 144 14.08 2.60 -13.39
CA PHE A 144 14.35 1.53 -12.43
C PHE A 144 15.82 1.09 -12.43
N VAL A 145 16.42 0.96 -13.61
CA VAL A 145 17.86 0.63 -13.73
C VAL A 145 18.71 1.78 -13.20
N GLN A 146 18.38 3.03 -13.56
CA GLN A 146 19.12 4.22 -13.13
C GLN A 146 19.07 4.47 -11.63
N SER A 147 17.94 4.13 -10.98
CA SER A 147 17.78 4.24 -9.52
C SER A 147 18.50 3.14 -8.72
N GLY A 148 19.12 2.17 -9.41
CA GLY A 148 19.71 1.00 -8.77
C GLY A 148 18.70 -0.04 -8.31
N GLY A 149 17.45 0.04 -8.79
CA GLY A 149 16.36 -0.88 -8.42
C GLY A 149 16.68 -2.33 -8.74
N PHE A 150 17.42 -2.58 -9.84
CA PHE A 150 17.87 -3.93 -10.21
C PHE A 150 18.77 -4.56 -9.14
N GLN A 151 19.75 -3.78 -8.61
CA GLN A 151 20.61 -4.25 -7.52
C GLN A 151 19.80 -4.56 -6.26
N LYS A 152 18.82 -3.72 -5.95
CA LYS A 152 17.92 -3.93 -4.78
C LYS A 152 17.16 -5.26 -4.87
N ILE A 153 16.70 -5.64 -6.07
CA ILE A 153 16.06 -6.94 -6.28
C ILE A 153 17.05 -8.10 -6.13
N GLN A 154 18.27 -7.96 -6.66
CA GLN A 154 19.29 -9.00 -6.53
C GLN A 154 19.71 -9.25 -5.08
N ASP A 155 19.66 -8.20 -4.24
CA ASP A 155 20.03 -8.27 -2.83
C ASP A 155 18.94 -8.94 -1.96
N ILE A 156 17.74 -9.17 -2.52
CA ILE A 156 16.65 -9.83 -1.80
C ILE A 156 16.98 -11.31 -1.59
N GLN A 157 17.10 -11.71 -0.33
CA GLN A 157 17.30 -13.09 0.05
C GLN A 157 15.95 -13.80 0.21
N ALA A 158 15.62 -14.67 -0.73
CA ALA A 158 14.43 -15.52 -0.65
C ALA A 158 14.82 -16.99 -0.41
N PRO A 159 14.32 -17.63 0.67
CA PRO A 159 14.54 -19.04 0.89
C PRO A 159 14.02 -19.91 -0.27
N PRO A 160 14.60 -21.11 -0.49
CA PRO A 160 14.09 -22.04 -1.50
C PRO A 160 12.62 -22.40 -1.23
N GLY A 161 11.79 -22.33 -2.27
CA GLY A 161 10.36 -22.68 -2.18
C GLY A 161 9.42 -21.51 -1.81
N GLU A 162 9.92 -20.32 -1.54
CA GLU A 162 9.07 -19.13 -1.42
C GLU A 162 8.66 -18.60 -2.82
N LYS A 163 7.40 -18.16 -2.92
CA LYS A 163 6.86 -17.52 -4.15
C LYS A 163 7.67 -16.32 -4.61
N LEU A 164 8.40 -15.68 -3.70
CA LEU A 164 9.26 -14.55 -4.01
C LEU A 164 10.36 -14.89 -5.03
N ARG A 165 10.79 -16.16 -5.11
CA ARG A 165 11.79 -16.63 -6.09
C ARG A 165 11.25 -16.77 -7.52
N GLU A 166 9.94 -16.75 -7.68
CA GLU A 166 9.30 -16.88 -9.00
C GLU A 166 9.33 -15.57 -9.79
N TYR A 167 9.65 -14.48 -9.15
CA TYR A 167 9.70 -13.11 -9.70
C TYR A 167 11.12 -12.58 -9.78
#